data_47d323c723cc9964357677a8ed1b2071
#
_entry.id   47d323c723cc9964357677a8ed1b2071
#
_cell.length_a   1.000
_cell.length_b   1.000
_cell.length_c   1.000
_cell.angle_alpha   90.00
_cell.angle_beta   90.00
_cell.angle_gamma   90.00
#
_symmetry.space_group_name_H-M   'P 1'
#
loop_
_entity.id
_entity.type
_entity.pdbx_description
1 polymer ?
#
loop_
_entity_poly.entity_id
_entity_poly.type
_entity_poly.pdbx_seq_one_letter_code
_entity_poly.pdbx_strand_id
1 'polypeptide(L)'
;MNKLALYCRSGFEKEAAAEINAKAAELGVFGFARVIDNSAYVIFECYQPGEADQLARQLPFSELIFIRQLIGVSDLLQNLDPTDRISPILAQYQALHQRLNLQKASELWLETADTNEAKELSTLCRKLTVPLRQRLKNQGWLKGLPHQGVVLHVFFIASNACYVGYSYADNHAPYFMGIPRLKFPAEAPSRSTLNWKKQF
;
A
#
# COMPACT_ATOMS: atom_id res chain seq x y z
N MET A 1 11.95 -5.30 -9.25
CA MET A 1 10.56 -4.91 -8.93
C MET A 1 10.06 -3.90 -9.94
N ASN A 2 8.95 -4.22 -10.57
CA ASN A 2 8.38 -3.40 -11.65
C ASN A 2 6.88 -3.13 -11.48
N LYS A 3 6.31 -3.45 -10.33
CA LYS A 3 4.88 -3.30 -10.06
C LYS A 3 4.59 -2.27 -8.98
N LEU A 4 3.53 -1.50 -9.20
CA LEU A 4 2.92 -0.62 -8.20
C LEU A 4 1.53 -1.14 -7.85
N ALA A 5 1.18 -1.12 -6.58
CA ALA A 5 -0.21 -1.23 -6.15
C ALA A 5 -0.73 0.18 -5.82
N LEU A 6 -1.89 0.49 -6.37
CA LEU A 6 -2.51 1.80 -6.27
C LEU A 6 -3.86 1.61 -5.62
N TYR A 7 -4.05 2.16 -4.44
CA TYR A 7 -5.35 2.11 -3.77
C TYR A 7 -6.23 3.21 -4.31
N CYS A 8 -7.49 2.90 -4.48
CA CYS A 8 -8.49 3.87 -4.93
C CYS A 8 -9.86 3.57 -4.33
N ARG A 9 -10.81 4.44 -4.57
CA ARG A 9 -12.21 4.18 -4.22
C ARG A 9 -12.78 3.12 -5.17
N SER A 10 -13.56 2.19 -4.61
CA SER A 10 -14.29 1.20 -5.42
C SER A 10 -15.16 1.90 -6.46
N GLY A 11 -15.05 1.46 -7.71
CA GLY A 11 -15.71 2.05 -8.86
C GLY A 11 -14.88 3.09 -9.62
N PHE A 12 -13.71 3.48 -9.08
CA PHE A 12 -12.82 4.46 -9.70
C PHE A 12 -11.51 3.85 -10.22
N GLU A 13 -11.49 2.54 -10.45
CA GLU A 13 -10.30 1.84 -10.91
C GLU A 13 -9.83 2.32 -12.28
N LYS A 14 -10.76 2.60 -13.21
CA LYS A 14 -10.43 3.10 -14.54
C LYS A 14 -9.82 4.50 -14.49
N GLU A 15 -10.34 5.35 -13.63
CA GLU A 15 -9.83 6.70 -13.42
C GLU A 15 -8.43 6.65 -12.78
N ALA A 16 -8.23 5.78 -11.81
CA ALA A 16 -6.91 5.57 -11.20
C ALA A 16 -5.90 5.02 -12.22
N ALA A 17 -6.32 4.09 -13.08
CA ALA A 17 -5.49 3.56 -14.16
C ALA A 17 -5.10 4.65 -15.16
N ALA A 18 -6.04 5.49 -15.57
CA ALA A 18 -5.75 6.61 -16.47
C ALA A 18 -4.80 7.62 -15.81
N GLU A 19 -4.97 7.89 -14.53
CA GLU A 19 -4.12 8.80 -13.77
C GLU A 19 -2.67 8.30 -13.71
N ILE A 20 -2.46 7.04 -13.36
CA ILE A 20 -1.09 6.50 -13.28
C ILE A 20 -0.44 6.45 -14.66
N ASN A 21 -1.15 6.07 -15.72
CA ASN A 21 -0.61 6.07 -17.06
C ASN A 21 -0.12 7.47 -17.48
N ALA A 22 -0.93 8.49 -17.23
CA ALA A 22 -0.58 9.87 -17.59
C ALA A 22 0.59 10.39 -16.74
N LYS A 23 0.54 10.19 -15.44
CA LYS A 23 1.58 10.68 -14.52
C LYS A 23 2.92 9.96 -14.70
N ALA A 24 2.91 8.66 -14.93
CA ALA A 24 4.11 7.90 -15.22
C ALA A 24 4.75 8.36 -16.53
N ALA A 25 3.96 8.59 -17.58
CA ALA A 25 4.43 9.07 -18.87
C ALA A 25 5.14 10.42 -18.75
N GLU A 26 4.70 11.32 -17.88
CA GLU A 26 5.39 12.60 -17.62
C GLU A 26 6.83 12.40 -17.11
N LEU A 27 7.09 11.27 -16.45
CA LEU A 27 8.42 10.89 -15.96
C LEU A 27 9.16 9.94 -16.92
N GLY A 28 8.61 9.72 -18.12
CA GLY A 28 9.20 8.83 -19.10
C GLY A 28 9.03 7.35 -18.76
N VAL A 29 8.12 7.00 -17.86
CA VAL A 29 7.86 5.62 -17.45
C VAL A 29 6.57 5.12 -18.09
N PHE A 30 6.65 3.95 -18.71
CA PHE A 30 5.53 3.33 -19.42
C PHE A 30 5.27 1.94 -18.88
N GLY A 31 4.02 1.55 -18.96
CA GLY A 31 3.56 0.24 -18.47
C GLY A 31 2.09 0.04 -18.81
N PHE A 32 1.48 -0.89 -18.13
CA PHE A 32 0.06 -1.15 -18.28
C PHE A 32 -0.60 -1.38 -16.92
N ALA A 33 -1.84 -0.95 -16.82
CA ALA A 33 -2.65 -1.10 -15.62
C ALA A 33 -3.54 -2.34 -15.72
N ARG A 34 -3.55 -3.14 -14.65
CA ARG A 34 -4.49 -4.24 -14.47
C ARG A 34 -5.64 -3.75 -13.61
N VAL A 35 -6.83 -3.75 -14.18
CA VAL A 35 -8.04 -3.22 -13.55
C VAL A 35 -9.05 -4.34 -13.36
N ILE A 36 -9.56 -4.45 -12.13
CA ILE A 36 -10.69 -5.30 -11.78
C ILE A 36 -11.77 -4.37 -11.24
N ASP A 37 -12.93 -4.33 -11.90
CA ASP A 37 -14.02 -3.45 -11.52
C ASP A 37 -14.45 -3.68 -10.06
N ASN A 38 -14.61 -2.59 -9.32
CA ASN A 38 -15.03 -2.56 -7.92
C ASN A 38 -14.05 -3.23 -6.93
N SER A 39 -12.80 -3.47 -7.34
CA SER A 39 -11.77 -4.04 -6.47
C SER A 39 -11.13 -3.02 -5.51
N ALA A 40 -11.29 -1.73 -5.78
CA ALA A 40 -10.68 -0.61 -5.06
C ALA A 40 -9.15 -0.58 -5.10
N TYR A 41 -8.54 -1.21 -6.08
CA TYR A 41 -7.11 -1.09 -6.35
C TYR A 41 -6.79 -1.32 -7.83
N VAL A 42 -5.62 -0.88 -8.23
CA VAL A 42 -5.06 -1.09 -9.57
C VAL A 42 -3.62 -1.55 -9.40
N ILE A 43 -3.19 -2.51 -10.20
CA ILE A 43 -1.79 -2.89 -10.31
C ILE A 43 -1.23 -2.31 -11.61
N PHE A 44 -0.22 -1.47 -11.49
CA PHE A 44 0.49 -0.91 -12.64
C PHE A 44 1.82 -1.64 -12.80
N GLU A 45 2.02 -2.24 -13.97
CA GLU A 45 3.23 -2.97 -14.29
C GLU A 45 4.07 -2.17 -15.28
N CYS A 46 5.25 -1.73 -14.84
CA CYS A 46 6.19 -1.01 -15.67
C CYS A 46 6.91 -1.97 -16.62
N TYR A 47 7.25 -1.52 -17.82
CA TYR A 47 7.95 -2.36 -18.79
C TYR A 47 9.39 -2.64 -18.39
N GLN A 48 10.04 -1.75 -17.67
CA GLN A 48 11.44 -1.92 -17.28
C GLN A 48 11.61 -2.18 -15.78
N PRO A 49 12.56 -3.03 -15.40
CA PRO A 49 12.89 -3.24 -13.98
C PRO A 49 13.34 -1.94 -13.30
N GLY A 50 12.93 -1.77 -12.05
CA GLY A 50 13.32 -0.61 -11.25
C GLY A 50 12.47 0.63 -11.45
N GLU A 51 11.63 0.68 -12.46
CA GLU A 51 10.79 1.84 -12.73
C GLU A 51 9.67 2.02 -11.72
N ALA A 52 9.18 0.93 -11.11
CA ALA A 52 8.21 1.03 -10.03
C ALA A 52 8.78 1.77 -8.81
N ASP A 53 10.03 1.49 -8.44
CA ASP A 53 10.72 2.22 -7.38
C ASP A 53 10.90 3.70 -7.75
N GLN A 54 11.26 3.97 -9.00
CA GLN A 54 11.37 5.33 -9.52
C GLN A 54 10.05 6.10 -9.34
N LEU A 55 8.92 5.50 -9.71
CA LEU A 55 7.61 6.11 -9.55
C LEU A 55 7.25 6.31 -8.07
N ALA A 56 7.49 5.31 -7.23
CA ALA A 56 7.23 5.41 -5.79
C ALA A 56 8.02 6.55 -5.14
N ARG A 57 9.21 6.82 -5.67
CA ARG A 57 10.11 7.86 -5.16
C ARG A 57 9.85 9.24 -5.75
N GLN A 58 9.59 9.34 -7.05
CA GLN A 58 9.62 10.59 -7.81
C GLN A 58 8.26 11.10 -8.25
N LEU A 59 7.24 10.23 -8.39
CA LEU A 59 5.92 10.68 -8.79
C LEU A 59 5.28 11.47 -7.65
N PRO A 60 4.97 12.78 -7.82
CA PRO A 60 4.45 13.59 -6.72
C PRO A 60 3.10 13.08 -6.24
N PHE A 61 3.08 12.41 -5.09
CA PHE A 61 1.85 11.84 -4.53
C PHE A 61 0.77 12.91 -4.30
N SER A 62 1.18 14.12 -3.89
CA SER A 62 0.28 15.23 -3.63
C SER A 62 -0.54 15.68 -4.85
N GLU A 63 -0.10 15.34 -6.05
CA GLU A 63 -0.81 15.67 -7.30
C GLU A 63 -1.83 14.62 -7.72
N LEU A 64 -1.89 13.48 -7.04
CA LEU A 64 -2.82 12.40 -7.37
C LEU A 64 -4.23 12.70 -6.85
N ILE A 65 -5.23 12.44 -7.67
CA ILE A 65 -6.64 12.73 -7.39
C ILE A 65 -7.40 11.46 -7.04
N PHE A 66 -7.30 10.44 -7.88
CA PHE A 66 -8.04 9.18 -7.71
C PHE A 66 -7.25 8.14 -6.91
N ILE A 67 -5.93 8.16 -7.00
CA ILE A 67 -5.06 7.24 -6.29
C ILE A 67 -4.91 7.72 -4.85
N ARG A 68 -5.28 6.85 -3.91
CA ARG A 68 -5.24 7.13 -2.46
C ARG A 68 -3.94 6.69 -1.80
N GLN A 69 -3.22 5.75 -2.41
CA GLN A 69 -1.93 5.27 -1.95
C GLN A 69 -1.16 4.70 -3.12
N LEU A 70 0.16 4.81 -3.04
CA LEU A 70 1.10 4.36 -4.07
C LEU A 70 2.18 3.55 -3.39
N ILE A 71 2.25 2.24 -3.66
CA ILE A 71 3.27 1.36 -3.09
C ILE A 71 3.97 0.55 -4.18
N GLY A 72 5.30 0.42 -4.06
CA GLY A 72 6.05 -0.55 -4.84
C GLY A 72 5.80 -1.94 -4.27
N VAL A 73 5.48 -2.91 -5.12
CA VAL A 73 5.12 -4.26 -4.65
C VAL A 73 5.90 -5.34 -5.38
N SER A 74 6.06 -6.47 -4.68
CA SER A 74 6.53 -7.74 -5.25
C SER A 74 5.48 -8.33 -6.19
N ASP A 75 5.83 -9.45 -6.81
CA ASP A 75 4.84 -10.32 -7.41
C ASP A 75 3.85 -10.82 -6.34
N LEU A 76 2.63 -11.12 -6.77
CA LEU A 76 1.62 -11.63 -5.86
C LEU A 76 2.08 -12.96 -5.23
N LEU A 77 2.10 -13.01 -3.91
CA LEU A 77 2.23 -14.26 -3.18
C LEU A 77 0.88 -14.95 -3.16
N GLN A 78 0.83 -16.16 -3.69
CA GLN A 78 -0.39 -16.97 -3.79
C GLN A 78 -0.26 -18.26 -3.01
N ASN A 79 -1.40 -18.89 -2.73
CA ASN A 79 -1.46 -20.18 -2.05
C ASN A 79 -0.70 -20.18 -0.71
N LEU A 80 -0.82 -19.08 0.03
CA LEU A 80 -0.22 -18.97 1.35
C LEU A 80 -0.81 -20.02 2.28
N ASP A 81 0.09 -20.72 3.00
CA ASP A 81 -0.32 -21.71 3.99
C ASP A 81 -1.00 -21.01 5.17
N PRO A 82 -2.24 -21.38 5.53
CA PRO A 82 -2.92 -20.80 6.68
C PRO A 82 -2.16 -20.96 8.00
N THR A 83 -1.28 -21.95 8.10
CA THR A 83 -0.48 -22.19 9.31
C THR A 83 0.79 -21.36 9.37
N ASP A 84 1.25 -20.81 8.23
CA ASP A 84 2.45 -19.96 8.18
C ASP A 84 2.41 -18.99 7.00
N ARG A 85 1.68 -17.90 7.15
CA ARG A 85 1.70 -16.80 6.17
C ARG A 85 2.90 -15.90 6.32
N ILE A 86 3.53 -15.89 7.49
CA ILE A 86 4.60 -14.95 7.83
C ILE A 86 5.89 -15.28 7.10
N SER A 87 6.29 -16.55 7.02
CA SER A 87 7.56 -16.94 6.42
C SER A 87 7.73 -16.47 4.97
N PRO A 88 6.75 -16.66 4.06
CA PRO A 88 6.86 -16.12 2.71
C PRO A 88 6.95 -14.60 2.64
N ILE A 89 6.23 -13.90 3.53
CA ILE A 89 6.28 -12.43 3.61
C ILE A 89 7.67 -11.97 4.06
N LEU A 90 8.23 -12.61 5.07
CA LEU A 90 9.60 -12.31 5.53
C LEU A 90 10.64 -12.57 4.44
N ALA A 91 10.48 -13.62 3.66
CA ALA A 91 11.38 -13.92 2.54
C ALA A 91 11.37 -12.79 1.49
N GLN A 92 10.20 -12.21 1.22
CA GLN A 92 10.11 -11.06 0.32
C GLN A 92 10.80 -9.83 0.90
N TYR A 93 10.64 -9.55 2.17
CA TYR A 93 11.35 -8.45 2.81
C TYR A 93 12.85 -8.69 2.88
N GLN A 94 13.29 -9.92 3.06
CA GLN A 94 14.71 -10.26 2.98
C GLN A 94 15.29 -9.91 1.60
N ALA A 95 14.57 -10.21 0.53
CA ALA A 95 14.96 -9.83 -0.82
C ALA A 95 14.97 -8.31 -1.02
N LEU A 96 14.00 -7.61 -0.45
CA LEU A 96 13.92 -6.15 -0.52
C LEU A 96 15.02 -5.47 0.30
N HIS A 97 15.42 -6.05 1.42
CA HIS A 97 16.46 -5.49 2.27
C HIS A 97 17.79 -5.28 1.54
N GLN A 98 18.08 -6.11 0.52
CA GLN A 98 19.27 -5.95 -0.30
C GLN A 98 19.23 -4.68 -1.17
N ARG A 99 18.06 -4.17 -1.46
CA ARG A 99 17.85 -2.98 -2.29
C ARG A 99 17.47 -1.74 -1.48
N LEU A 100 16.71 -1.96 -0.41
CA LEU A 100 16.21 -0.93 0.48
C LEU A 100 16.82 -1.15 1.87
N ASN A 101 17.26 -0.09 2.51
CA ASN A 101 17.72 -0.20 3.89
C ASN A 101 16.51 -0.32 4.83
N LEU A 102 16.06 -1.54 5.10
CA LEU A 102 14.90 -1.79 5.96
C LEU A 102 15.13 -1.40 7.42
N GLN A 103 16.39 -1.21 7.85
CA GLN A 103 16.67 -0.67 9.17
C GLN A 103 16.10 0.75 9.34
N LYS A 104 15.87 1.46 8.24
CA LYS A 104 15.22 2.77 8.23
C LYS A 104 13.70 2.70 8.06
N ALA A 105 13.13 1.50 7.98
CA ALA A 105 11.68 1.36 7.93
C ALA A 105 11.07 1.80 9.26
N SER A 106 10.06 2.64 9.20
CA SER A 106 9.45 3.28 10.36
C SER A 106 8.18 2.63 10.84
N GLU A 107 7.48 1.89 9.95
CA GLU A 107 6.18 1.32 10.25
C GLU A 107 5.89 0.11 9.35
N LEU A 108 4.93 -0.70 9.80
CA LEU A 108 4.38 -1.84 9.05
C LEU A 108 2.87 -1.73 9.04
N TRP A 109 2.27 -1.74 7.85
CA TRP A 109 0.83 -1.75 7.67
C TRP A 109 0.38 -2.98 6.90
N LEU A 110 -0.49 -3.78 7.53
CA LEU A 110 -1.19 -4.87 6.87
C LEU A 110 -2.57 -4.35 6.48
N GLU A 111 -2.82 -4.28 5.19
CA GLU A 111 -3.96 -3.56 4.63
C GLU A 111 -4.78 -4.45 3.70
N THR A 112 -6.00 -4.03 3.45
CA THR A 112 -6.92 -4.63 2.48
C THR A 112 -7.47 -3.56 1.56
N ALA A 113 -8.12 -3.96 0.48
CA ALA A 113 -8.89 -3.04 -0.34
C ALA A 113 -10.10 -2.49 0.44
N ASP A 114 -10.49 -1.26 0.10
CA ASP A 114 -11.64 -0.60 0.74
C ASP A 114 -12.95 -1.06 0.07
N THR A 115 -13.32 -2.31 0.33
CA THR A 115 -14.56 -2.93 -0.15
C THR A 115 -15.25 -3.68 0.98
N ASN A 116 -16.55 -3.93 0.84
CA ASN A 116 -17.30 -4.72 1.82
C ASN A 116 -16.78 -6.17 1.87
N GLU A 117 -16.44 -6.74 0.72
CA GLU A 117 -15.92 -8.10 0.59
C GLU A 117 -14.57 -8.26 1.31
N ALA A 118 -13.75 -7.23 1.31
CA ALA A 118 -12.44 -7.25 1.93
C ALA A 118 -12.48 -7.05 3.46
N LYS A 119 -13.62 -6.69 4.04
CA LYS A 119 -13.73 -6.47 5.50
C LYS A 119 -13.35 -7.68 6.33
N GLU A 120 -13.65 -8.88 5.86
CA GLU A 120 -13.29 -10.12 6.55
C GLU A 120 -11.77 -10.28 6.67
N LEU A 121 -11.02 -9.79 5.69
CA LEU A 121 -9.56 -9.82 5.70
C LEU A 121 -8.97 -8.90 6.77
N SER A 122 -9.69 -7.91 7.24
CA SER A 122 -9.20 -6.99 8.26
C SER A 122 -8.90 -7.70 9.59
N THR A 123 -9.66 -8.73 9.94
CA THR A 123 -9.40 -9.55 11.12
C THR A 123 -8.08 -10.32 10.96
N LEU A 124 -7.85 -10.92 9.80
CA LEU A 124 -6.60 -11.59 9.49
C LEU A 124 -5.41 -10.63 9.59
N CYS A 125 -5.53 -9.44 9.00
CA CYS A 125 -4.50 -8.41 9.07
C CYS A 125 -4.16 -8.03 10.51
N ARG A 126 -5.17 -7.83 11.36
CA ARG A 126 -4.95 -7.53 12.77
C ARG A 126 -4.23 -8.66 13.51
N LYS A 127 -4.61 -9.92 13.23
CA LYS A 127 -3.97 -11.08 13.85
C LYS A 127 -2.50 -11.24 13.43
N LEU A 128 -2.17 -10.91 12.20
CA LEU A 128 -0.82 -11.07 11.68
C LEU A 128 0.10 -9.88 12.00
N THR A 129 -0.43 -8.70 12.26
CA THR A 129 0.37 -7.48 12.43
C THR A 129 1.38 -7.61 13.57
N VAL A 130 0.96 -8.03 14.75
CA VAL A 130 1.84 -8.11 15.93
C VAL A 130 2.95 -9.15 15.72
N PRO A 131 2.64 -10.42 15.34
CA PRO A 131 3.70 -11.41 15.14
C PRO A 131 4.64 -11.06 13.98
N LEU A 132 4.14 -10.50 12.89
CA LEU A 132 5.00 -10.08 11.79
C LEU A 132 5.91 -8.92 12.19
N ARG A 133 5.36 -7.91 12.87
CA ARG A 133 6.16 -6.80 13.40
C ARG A 133 7.28 -7.28 14.32
N GLN A 134 6.97 -8.24 15.19
CA GLN A 134 7.97 -8.81 16.09
C GLN A 134 9.09 -9.52 15.31
N ARG A 135 8.75 -10.29 14.29
CA ARG A 135 9.72 -10.97 13.45
C ARG A 135 10.61 -9.98 12.70
N LEU A 136 10.05 -8.88 12.18
CA LEU A 136 10.83 -7.82 11.54
C LEU A 136 11.77 -7.13 12.52
N LYS A 137 11.32 -6.86 13.74
CA LYS A 137 12.17 -6.30 14.79
C LYS A 137 13.31 -7.24 15.17
N ASN A 138 13.06 -8.53 15.25
CA ASN A 138 14.10 -9.53 15.53
C ASN A 138 15.17 -9.58 14.45
N GLN A 139 14.82 -9.26 13.20
CA GLN A 139 15.78 -9.12 12.10
C GLN A 139 16.57 -7.81 12.14
N GLY A 140 16.24 -6.92 13.07
CA GLY A 140 16.86 -5.59 13.14
C GLY A 140 16.28 -4.58 12.16
N TRP A 141 15.13 -4.88 11.60
CA TRP A 141 14.37 -3.97 10.74
C TRP A 141 13.36 -3.18 11.58
N LEU A 142 12.70 -2.19 11.03
CA LEU A 142 11.77 -1.27 11.72
C LEU A 142 12.44 -0.42 12.82
N LYS A 143 13.64 0.05 12.58
CA LYS A 143 14.38 0.94 13.49
C LYS A 143 14.30 2.42 13.11
N GLY A 144 13.61 2.74 12.00
CA GLY A 144 13.47 4.10 11.51
C GLY A 144 12.63 4.98 12.43
N LEU A 145 12.85 6.27 12.34
CA LEU A 145 12.04 7.25 13.06
C LEU A 145 10.67 7.41 12.40
N PRO A 146 9.63 7.70 13.18
CA PRO A 146 8.29 7.94 12.62
C PRO A 146 8.32 8.99 11.51
N HIS A 147 7.54 8.74 10.47
CA HIS A 147 7.41 9.61 9.28
C HIS A 147 8.70 9.80 8.47
N GLN A 148 9.68 8.93 8.64
CA GLN A 148 10.91 8.94 7.88
C GLN A 148 11.17 7.57 7.22
N GLY A 149 12.03 7.55 6.22
CA GLY A 149 12.43 6.33 5.51
C GLY A 149 11.29 5.71 4.70
N VAL A 150 11.05 4.44 4.92
CA VAL A 150 9.99 3.68 4.24
C VAL A 150 8.97 3.15 5.23
N VAL A 151 7.75 3.00 4.75
CA VAL A 151 6.69 2.23 5.41
C VAL A 151 6.56 0.90 4.67
N LEU A 152 6.53 -0.20 5.42
CA LEU A 152 6.32 -1.53 4.86
C LEU A 152 4.83 -1.82 4.78
N HIS A 153 4.41 -2.39 3.65
CA HIS A 153 3.03 -2.75 3.39
C HIS A 153 2.91 -4.23 3.07
N VAL A 154 1.88 -4.87 3.62
CA VAL A 154 1.38 -6.15 3.16
C VAL A 154 -0.07 -5.95 2.76
N PHE A 155 -0.37 -6.08 1.49
CA PHE A 155 -1.69 -5.85 0.92
C PHE A 155 -2.36 -7.18 0.59
N PHE A 156 -3.32 -7.58 1.43
CA PHE A 156 -4.07 -8.82 1.25
C PHE A 156 -5.23 -8.61 0.28
N ILE A 157 -5.27 -9.41 -0.77
CA ILE A 157 -6.41 -9.45 -1.71
C ILE A 157 -7.30 -10.67 -1.48
N ALA A 158 -6.79 -11.67 -0.75
CA ALA A 158 -7.51 -12.86 -0.30
C ALA A 158 -6.82 -13.39 0.95
N SER A 159 -7.44 -14.31 1.67
CA SER A 159 -6.82 -14.89 2.88
C SER A 159 -5.52 -15.64 2.60
N ASN A 160 -5.32 -16.10 1.36
CA ASN A 160 -4.15 -16.85 0.91
C ASN A 160 -3.30 -16.11 -0.12
N ALA A 161 -3.57 -14.83 -0.35
CA ALA A 161 -2.85 -14.06 -1.38
C ALA A 161 -2.62 -12.62 -0.94
N CYS A 162 -1.37 -12.16 -1.07
CA CYS A 162 -1.01 -10.79 -0.74
C CYS A 162 0.14 -10.27 -1.62
N TYR A 163 0.21 -8.95 -1.73
CA TYR A 163 1.38 -8.24 -2.22
C TYR A 163 2.22 -7.75 -1.04
N VAL A 164 3.53 -7.87 -1.16
CA VAL A 164 4.49 -7.34 -0.19
C VAL A 164 5.19 -6.14 -0.80
N GLY A 165 5.20 -5.02 -0.10
CA GLY A 165 5.75 -3.81 -0.68
C GLY A 165 6.12 -2.73 0.33
N TYR A 166 6.33 -1.54 -0.18
CA TYR A 166 6.78 -0.38 0.58
C TYR A 166 6.34 0.91 -0.08
N SER A 167 6.29 1.97 0.72
CA SER A 167 6.17 3.35 0.24
C SER A 167 7.21 4.23 0.91
N TYR A 168 7.55 5.34 0.26
CA TYR A 168 8.45 6.32 0.85
C TYR A 168 7.66 7.30 1.72
N ALA A 169 8.10 7.49 2.95
CA ALA A 169 7.39 8.32 3.92
C ALA A 169 7.26 9.79 3.51
N ASP A 170 8.14 10.27 2.63
CA ASP A 170 8.10 11.62 2.08
C ASP A 170 7.27 11.74 0.79
N ASN A 171 6.74 10.62 0.28
CA ASN A 171 5.98 10.60 -0.97
C ASN A 171 4.90 9.52 -0.97
N HIS A 172 4.02 9.56 0.01
CA HIS A 172 2.91 8.61 0.15
C HIS A 172 1.74 9.24 0.91
N ALA A 173 0.61 8.52 0.98
CA ALA A 173 -0.44 8.86 1.93
C ALA A 173 0.01 8.44 3.33
N PRO A 174 0.06 9.36 4.30
CA PRO A 174 0.50 9.04 5.66
C PRO A 174 -0.59 8.35 6.49
N TYR A 175 -1.57 7.74 5.82
CA TYR A 175 -2.74 7.13 6.43
C TYR A 175 -2.84 5.66 6.09
N PHE A 176 -3.22 4.86 7.07
CA PHE A 176 -3.55 3.44 6.87
C PHE A 176 -4.62 3.29 5.77
N MET A 177 -4.37 2.45 4.79
CA MET A 177 -5.19 2.25 3.58
C MET A 177 -5.31 3.50 2.68
N GLY A 178 -4.50 4.53 2.92
CA GLY A 178 -4.61 5.80 2.20
C GLY A 178 -5.85 6.61 2.56
N ILE A 179 -6.52 6.30 3.66
CA ILE A 179 -7.79 6.93 4.06
C ILE A 179 -7.60 7.71 5.36
N PRO A 180 -7.72 9.05 5.33
CA PRO A 180 -7.71 9.82 6.56
C PRO A 180 -8.93 9.49 7.41
N ARG A 181 -8.70 9.09 8.68
CA ARG A 181 -9.77 8.80 9.63
C ARG A 181 -9.89 9.95 10.60
N LEU A 182 -10.95 10.73 10.46
CA LEU A 182 -11.24 11.84 11.33
C LEU A 182 -12.03 11.33 12.55
N LYS A 183 -11.66 11.84 13.75
CA LYS A 183 -12.47 11.61 14.94
C LYS A 183 -13.83 12.26 14.75
N PHE A 184 -14.88 11.51 15.07
CA PHE A 184 -16.22 12.06 15.13
C PHE A 184 -16.32 12.97 16.37
N PRO A 185 -16.61 14.27 16.21
CA PRO A 185 -16.78 15.15 17.37
C PRO A 185 -17.93 14.67 18.24
N ALA A 186 -17.74 14.68 19.57
CA ALA A 186 -18.77 14.23 20.52
C ALA A 186 -20.09 14.99 20.37
N GLU A 187 -20.03 16.23 19.93
CA GLU A 187 -21.18 17.13 19.73
C GLU A 187 -21.77 17.05 18.31
N ALA A 188 -21.19 16.24 17.43
CA ALA A 188 -21.63 16.20 16.04
C ALA A 188 -22.94 15.42 15.90
N PRO A 189 -23.97 16.00 15.25
CA PRO A 189 -25.28 15.36 15.14
C PRO A 189 -25.29 14.21 14.12
N SER A 190 -24.31 14.13 13.21
CA SER A 190 -24.22 13.07 12.21
C SER A 190 -22.80 12.96 11.64
N ARG A 191 -22.55 11.83 10.95
CA ARG A 191 -21.26 11.60 10.25
C ARG A 191 -20.98 12.59 9.11
N SER A 192 -21.98 13.27 8.60
CA SER A 192 -21.80 14.29 7.58
C SER A 192 -20.87 15.43 8.04
N THR A 193 -20.80 15.69 9.34
CA THR A 193 -19.87 16.66 9.94
C THR A 193 -18.40 16.33 9.62
N LEU A 194 -18.05 15.07 9.45
CA LEU A 194 -16.68 14.65 9.08
C LEU A 194 -16.31 15.02 7.64
N ASN A 195 -17.29 15.10 6.76
CA ASN A 195 -17.04 15.44 5.35
C ASN A 195 -16.62 16.90 5.19
N TRP A 196 -17.09 17.78 6.05
CA TRP A 196 -16.69 19.19 6.06
C TRP A 196 -15.19 19.38 6.33
N LYS A 197 -14.64 18.56 7.24
CA LYS A 197 -13.22 18.62 7.59
C LYS A 197 -12.30 18.05 6.52
N LYS A 198 -12.84 17.29 5.57
CA LYS A 198 -12.06 16.75 4.44
C LYS A 198 -11.88 17.77 3.31
N GLN A 199 -12.64 18.85 3.30
CA GLN A 199 -12.57 19.88 2.27
C GLN A 199 -11.56 20.99 2.59
N PHE A 200 -11.04 21.01 3.81
CA PHE A 200 -10.06 21.96 4.30
C PHE A 200 -8.82 21.25 4.81
#